data_8b86a33ac805c0de872d3c003df40b9f
#
_entry.id   8b86a33ac805c0de872d3c003df40b9f
#
_cell.length_a   1.000
_cell.length_b   1.000
_cell.length_c   1.000
_cell.angle_alpha   90.00
_cell.angle_beta   90.00
_cell.angle_gamma   90.00
#
_symmetry.space_group_name_H-M   'P 1'
#
loop_
_entity.id
_entity.type
_entity.pdbx_description
1 polymer ?
#
loop_
_entity_poly.entity_id
_entity_poly.type
_entity_poly.pdbx_seq_one_letter_code
_entity_poly.pdbx_strand_id
1 'polypeptide(L)'
;MERELIGVDPTDLEKVYWIMDRTAAHSGSAKNAIDMACYDLLGKKAGMPVYKLLGGHKNFIETDMTVGIDTPEVMAAKAKKHVADGFDTIKTKVGTSFDEDLARVKAIR
;
A
#
# COMPACT_ATOMS: atom_id res chain seq x y z
N MET A 1 -0.45 12.19 -18.88
CA MET A 1 -1.50 11.32 -18.30
C MET A 1 -2.81 12.06 -18.05
N GLU A 2 -2.81 13.14 -17.27
CA GLU A 2 -4.02 13.90 -16.94
C GLU A 2 -4.85 14.28 -18.19
N ARG A 3 -4.24 14.99 -19.14
CA ARG A 3 -4.94 15.47 -20.36
C ARG A 3 -5.57 14.36 -21.18
N GLU A 4 -4.98 13.17 -21.20
CA GLU A 4 -5.45 12.03 -21.99
C GLU A 4 -6.57 11.24 -21.30
N LEU A 5 -6.71 11.41 -19.99
CA LEU A 5 -7.74 10.73 -19.19
C LEU A 5 -8.99 11.59 -18.98
N ILE A 6 -8.91 12.91 -19.19
CA ILE A 6 -10.07 13.79 -19.07
C ILE A 6 -11.13 13.39 -20.10
N GLY A 7 -12.36 13.11 -19.61
CA GLY A 7 -13.48 12.69 -20.44
C GLY A 7 -13.54 11.20 -20.78
N VAL A 8 -12.59 10.41 -20.30
CA VAL A 8 -12.65 8.94 -20.39
C VAL A 8 -13.57 8.41 -19.29
N ASP A 9 -14.42 7.43 -19.61
CA ASP A 9 -15.22 6.73 -18.61
C ASP A 9 -14.27 5.97 -17.67
N PRO A 10 -14.22 6.30 -16.36
CA PRO A 10 -13.32 5.65 -15.40
C PRO A 10 -13.69 4.19 -15.14
N THR A 11 -14.85 3.74 -15.57
CA THR A 11 -15.28 2.33 -15.44
C THR A 11 -14.87 1.47 -16.65
N ASP A 12 -14.37 2.08 -17.72
CA ASP A 12 -13.72 1.40 -18.85
C ASP A 12 -12.23 1.19 -18.53
N LEU A 13 -11.97 0.24 -17.62
CA LEU A 13 -10.63 0.03 -17.04
C LEU A 13 -9.59 -0.31 -18.10
N GLU A 14 -9.93 -1.16 -19.06
CA GLU A 14 -9.00 -1.56 -20.13
C GLU A 14 -8.52 -0.34 -20.92
N LYS A 15 -9.44 0.56 -21.27
CA LYS A 15 -9.11 1.81 -21.98
C LYS A 15 -8.26 2.75 -21.12
N VAL A 16 -8.59 2.87 -19.83
CA VAL A 16 -7.80 3.67 -18.88
C VAL A 16 -6.37 3.13 -18.79
N TYR A 17 -6.18 1.82 -18.68
CA TYR A 17 -4.85 1.19 -18.64
C TYR A 17 -4.08 1.40 -19.93
N TRP A 18 -4.73 1.20 -21.06
CA TRP A 18 -4.11 1.41 -22.37
C TRP A 18 -3.60 2.85 -22.53
N ILE A 19 -4.38 3.86 -22.10
CA ILE A 19 -3.99 5.26 -22.13
C ILE A 19 -2.79 5.50 -21.20
N MET A 20 -2.86 5.01 -19.96
CA MET A 20 -1.79 5.17 -18.97
C MET A 20 -0.47 4.57 -19.45
N ASP A 21 -0.50 3.38 -20.05
CA ASP A 21 0.69 2.68 -20.52
C ASP A 21 1.36 3.38 -21.70
N ARG A 22 0.58 3.95 -22.60
CA ARG A 22 1.12 4.72 -23.73
C ARG A 22 1.63 6.11 -23.35
N THR A 23 1.07 6.70 -22.29
CA THR A 23 1.36 8.10 -21.94
C THR A 23 2.55 8.23 -21.02
N ALA A 24 2.77 7.26 -20.13
CA ALA A 24 3.83 7.34 -19.12
C ALA A 24 4.47 5.97 -18.88
N ALA A 25 5.72 5.82 -19.30
CA ALA A 25 6.54 4.68 -18.97
C ALA A 25 6.96 4.75 -17.48
N HIS A 26 7.14 3.58 -16.86
CA HIS A 26 7.72 3.42 -15.52
C HIS A 26 7.06 4.21 -14.36
N SER A 27 5.85 4.71 -14.53
CA SER A 27 5.11 5.52 -13.55
C SER A 27 4.14 4.69 -12.69
N GLY A 28 4.59 3.54 -12.20
CA GLY A 28 3.75 2.54 -11.51
C GLY A 28 2.93 3.12 -10.35
N SER A 29 3.53 3.92 -9.48
CA SER A 29 2.82 4.52 -8.34
C SER A 29 1.69 5.47 -8.76
N ALA A 30 1.92 6.29 -9.80
CA ALA A 30 0.89 7.18 -10.32
C ALA A 30 -0.24 6.41 -11.02
N LYS A 31 0.12 5.39 -11.81
CA LYS A 31 -0.88 4.50 -12.44
C LYS A 31 -1.71 3.77 -11.41
N ASN A 32 -1.08 3.24 -10.35
CA ASN A 32 -1.77 2.55 -9.27
C ASN A 32 -2.76 3.47 -8.53
N ALA A 33 -2.42 4.74 -8.32
CA ALA A 33 -3.33 5.69 -7.70
C ALA A 33 -4.59 5.92 -8.56
N ILE A 34 -4.43 6.02 -9.88
CA ILE A 34 -5.55 6.16 -10.82
C ILE A 34 -6.38 4.87 -10.87
N ASP A 35 -5.73 3.72 -10.90
CA ASP A 35 -6.35 2.39 -10.87
C ASP A 35 -7.25 2.21 -9.65
N MET A 36 -6.74 2.50 -8.46
CA MET A 36 -7.52 2.44 -7.22
C MET A 36 -8.74 3.38 -7.27
N ALA A 37 -8.59 4.58 -7.82
CA ALA A 37 -9.71 5.52 -7.98
C ALA A 37 -10.76 5.00 -8.96
N CYS A 38 -10.34 4.38 -10.06
CA CYS A 38 -11.25 3.78 -11.04
C CYS A 38 -12.04 2.61 -10.44
N TYR A 39 -11.38 1.73 -9.67
CA TYR A 39 -12.07 0.64 -8.96
C TYR A 39 -13.03 1.16 -7.89
N ASP A 40 -12.69 2.24 -7.17
CA ASP A 40 -13.60 2.86 -6.20
C ASP A 40 -14.87 3.40 -6.90
N LEU A 41 -14.70 4.07 -8.05
CA LEU A 41 -15.83 4.55 -8.86
C LEU A 41 -16.67 3.39 -9.42
N LEU A 42 -16.02 2.33 -9.90
CA LEU A 42 -16.71 1.14 -10.39
C LEU A 42 -17.51 0.45 -9.27
N GLY A 43 -16.94 0.31 -8.08
CA GLY A 43 -17.62 -0.23 -6.91
C GLY A 43 -18.83 0.61 -6.51
N LYS A 44 -18.69 1.93 -6.48
CA LYS A 44 -19.80 2.87 -6.21
C LYS A 44 -20.91 2.75 -7.26
N LYS A 45 -20.55 2.67 -8.54
CA LYS A 45 -21.49 2.48 -9.65
C LYS A 45 -22.23 1.13 -9.55
N ALA A 46 -21.53 0.08 -9.12
CA ALA A 46 -22.10 -1.25 -8.90
C ALA A 46 -22.85 -1.40 -7.57
N GLY A 47 -22.81 -0.41 -6.69
CA GLY A 47 -23.45 -0.46 -5.38
C GLY A 47 -22.79 -1.45 -4.41
N MET A 48 -21.50 -1.77 -4.58
CA MET A 48 -20.78 -2.71 -3.73
C MET A 48 -19.36 -2.24 -3.41
N PRO A 49 -18.79 -2.61 -2.25
CA PRO A 49 -17.42 -2.28 -1.91
C PRO A 49 -16.44 -3.02 -2.83
N VAL A 50 -15.28 -2.39 -3.10
CA VAL A 50 -14.27 -2.91 -4.03
C VAL A 50 -13.83 -4.33 -3.69
N TYR A 51 -13.66 -4.68 -2.41
CA TYR A 51 -13.26 -6.03 -2.03
C TYR A 51 -14.28 -7.11 -2.48
N LYS A 52 -15.57 -6.77 -2.48
CA LYS A 52 -16.63 -7.66 -3.00
C LYS A 52 -16.58 -7.75 -4.53
N LEU A 53 -16.35 -6.62 -5.19
CA LEU A 53 -16.19 -6.56 -6.64
C LEU A 53 -15.04 -7.46 -7.11
N LEU A 54 -13.97 -7.54 -6.31
CA LEU A 54 -12.79 -8.38 -6.56
C LEU A 54 -12.93 -9.83 -6.04
N GLY A 55 -14.12 -10.24 -5.59
CA GLY A 55 -14.40 -11.60 -5.13
C GLY A 55 -13.97 -11.89 -3.68
N GLY A 56 -13.66 -10.87 -2.90
CA GLY A 56 -13.30 -11.01 -1.49
C GLY A 56 -14.47 -11.46 -0.61
N HIS A 57 -14.16 -12.24 0.43
CA HIS A 57 -15.16 -12.73 1.38
C HIS A 57 -15.02 -12.12 2.79
N LYS A 58 -13.80 -11.70 3.17
CA LYS A 58 -13.55 -11.07 4.47
C LYS A 58 -13.92 -9.59 4.42
N ASN A 59 -14.48 -9.08 5.49
CA ASN A 59 -14.82 -7.66 5.69
C ASN A 59 -13.77 -6.91 6.52
N PHE A 60 -12.69 -7.57 6.88
CA PHE A 60 -11.56 -6.99 7.62
C PHE A 60 -10.23 -7.53 7.06
N ILE A 61 -9.17 -6.79 7.27
CA ILE A 61 -7.80 -7.18 6.99
C ILE A 61 -6.91 -6.70 8.14
N GLU A 62 -6.01 -7.57 8.59
CA GLU A 62 -4.97 -7.18 9.53
C GLU A 62 -3.88 -6.40 8.78
N THR A 63 -3.35 -5.39 9.42
CA THR A 63 -2.25 -4.58 8.88
C THR A 63 -1.10 -4.51 9.87
N ASP A 64 0.08 -4.22 9.36
CA ASP A 64 1.27 -3.98 10.16
C ASP A 64 1.62 -2.48 10.23
N MET A 65 2.52 -2.13 11.15
CA MET A 65 3.21 -0.84 11.12
C MET A 65 4.70 -1.06 10.91
N THR A 66 5.25 -0.33 9.94
CA THR A 66 6.66 -0.50 9.56
C THR A 66 7.58 0.36 10.41
N VAL A 67 8.64 -0.27 10.96
CA VAL A 67 9.78 0.40 11.57
C VAL A 67 10.93 0.44 10.55
N GLY A 68 11.31 1.66 10.13
CA GLY A 68 12.43 1.90 9.22
C GLY A 68 13.77 1.67 9.91
N ILE A 69 14.84 1.46 9.11
CA ILE A 69 16.21 1.25 9.60
C ILE A 69 16.69 2.49 10.37
N ASP A 70 17.14 2.25 11.61
CA ASP A 70 17.68 3.25 12.54
C ASP A 70 18.57 2.53 13.57
N THR A 71 19.01 3.21 14.63
CA THR A 71 19.68 2.53 15.75
C THR A 71 18.73 1.57 16.45
N PRO A 72 19.25 0.50 17.12
CA PRO A 72 18.41 -0.47 17.84
C PRO A 72 17.46 0.18 18.83
N GLU A 73 17.92 1.18 19.58
CA GLU A 73 17.15 1.88 20.61
C GLU A 73 15.99 2.68 20.01
N VAL A 74 16.25 3.40 18.92
CA VAL A 74 15.23 4.19 18.20
C VAL A 74 14.19 3.27 17.57
N MET A 75 14.61 2.15 16.99
CA MET A 75 13.70 1.17 16.40
C MET A 75 12.83 0.50 17.47
N ALA A 76 13.40 0.14 18.61
CA ALA A 76 12.66 -0.41 19.75
C ALA A 76 11.63 0.60 20.31
N ALA A 77 12.00 1.87 20.46
CA ALA A 77 11.07 2.91 20.90
C ALA A 77 9.90 3.11 19.92
N LYS A 78 10.17 3.11 18.60
CA LYS A 78 9.14 3.20 17.56
C LYS A 78 8.21 1.97 17.60
N ALA A 79 8.77 0.76 17.70
CA ALA A 79 8.00 -0.47 17.79
C ALA A 79 7.07 -0.47 19.03
N LYS A 80 7.61 -0.11 20.19
CA LYS A 80 6.82 0.02 21.43
C LYS A 80 5.67 1.02 21.28
N LYS A 81 5.92 2.16 20.63
CA LYS A 81 4.87 3.14 20.34
C LYS A 81 3.78 2.54 19.47
N HIS A 82 4.13 1.85 18.38
CA HIS A 82 3.15 1.24 17.47
C HIS A 82 2.31 0.16 18.16
N VAL A 83 2.91 -0.64 19.04
CA VAL A 83 2.15 -1.60 19.87
C VAL A 83 1.18 -0.85 20.80
N ALA A 84 1.61 0.25 21.42
CA ALA A 84 0.74 1.07 22.26
C ALA A 84 -0.39 1.76 21.46
N ASP A 85 -0.15 2.05 20.17
CA ASP A 85 -1.16 2.58 19.24
C ASP A 85 -2.15 1.49 18.76
N GLY A 86 -1.97 0.21 19.15
CA GLY A 86 -2.90 -0.89 18.86
C GLY A 86 -2.51 -1.80 17.70
N PHE A 87 -1.28 -1.74 17.20
CA PHE A 87 -0.81 -2.65 16.15
C PHE A 87 -0.28 -3.95 16.74
N ASP A 88 -0.83 -5.08 16.33
CA ASP A 88 -0.41 -6.42 16.77
C ASP A 88 0.77 -6.97 15.96
N THR A 89 1.05 -6.37 14.81
CA THR A 89 2.11 -6.79 13.90
C THR A 89 3.04 -5.63 13.57
N ILE A 90 4.35 -5.84 13.79
CA ILE A 90 5.40 -4.87 13.46
C ILE A 90 6.25 -5.42 12.32
N LYS A 91 6.32 -4.68 11.22
CA LYS A 91 7.22 -4.97 10.10
C LYS A 91 8.53 -4.25 10.31
N THR A 92 9.63 -4.99 10.43
CA THR A 92 10.97 -4.44 10.64
C THR A 92 11.78 -4.48 9.37
N LYS A 93 12.36 -3.34 8.98
CA LYS A 93 13.33 -3.29 7.88
C LYS A 93 14.71 -3.70 8.37
N VAL A 94 15.37 -4.56 7.58
CA VAL A 94 16.72 -5.07 7.77
C VAL A 94 17.49 -4.99 6.43
N GLY A 95 18.80 -5.25 6.42
CA GLY A 95 19.60 -5.34 5.20
C GLY A 95 20.81 -4.40 5.16
N THR A 96 21.37 -4.04 6.33
CA THR A 96 22.65 -3.32 6.43
C THR A 96 23.82 -4.27 6.65
N SER A 97 23.88 -4.95 7.81
CA SER A 97 24.81 -6.02 8.12
C SER A 97 24.16 -7.00 9.09
N PHE A 98 24.67 -8.22 9.15
CA PHE A 98 24.13 -9.26 10.04
C PHE A 98 24.12 -8.83 11.51
N ASP A 99 25.24 -8.28 12.00
CA ASP A 99 25.36 -7.92 13.41
C ASP A 99 24.46 -6.75 13.79
N GLU A 100 24.37 -5.73 12.94
CA GLU A 100 23.46 -4.59 13.18
C GLU A 100 22.00 -5.02 13.11
N ASP A 101 21.64 -5.83 12.15
CA ASP A 101 20.25 -6.31 11.99
C ASP A 101 19.85 -7.21 13.15
N LEU A 102 20.78 -8.06 13.63
CA LEU A 102 20.58 -8.88 14.82
C LEU A 102 20.38 -8.03 16.08
N ALA A 103 21.18 -6.96 16.24
CA ALA A 103 21.03 -6.03 17.36
C ALA A 103 19.66 -5.32 17.32
N ARG A 104 19.23 -4.84 16.15
CA ARG A 104 17.93 -4.19 15.92
C ARG A 104 16.76 -5.11 16.27
N VAL A 105 16.79 -6.35 15.74
CA VAL A 105 15.70 -7.32 15.98
C VAL A 105 15.65 -7.71 17.46
N LYS A 106 16.80 -7.90 18.13
CA LYS A 106 16.84 -8.17 19.58
C LYS A 106 16.28 -7.02 20.41
N ALA A 107 16.54 -5.78 20.02
CA ALA A 107 16.05 -4.61 20.74
C ALA A 107 14.52 -4.42 20.60
N ILE A 108 13.94 -4.80 19.45
CA ILE A 108 12.50 -4.69 19.20
C ILE A 108 11.73 -5.79 19.94
N ARG A 109 12.29 -6.96 20.06
CA ARG A 109 11.64 -8.13 20.70
C ARG A 109 11.62 -8.01 22.22
#